data_2d3cd40382cd8c68d6e410d53e00ef97
#
_entry.id   2d3cd40382cd8c68d6e410d53e00ef97
#
_cell.length_a   1.000
_cell.length_b   1.000
_cell.length_c   1.000
_cell.angle_alpha   90.00
_cell.angle_beta   90.00
_cell.angle_gamma   90.00
#
_symmetry.space_group_name_H-M   'P 1'
#
loop_
_entity.id
_entity.type
_entity.pdbx_description
1 polymer ?
#
loop_
_entity_poly.entity_id
_entity_poly.type
_entity_poly.pdbx_seq_one_letter_code
_entity_poly.pdbx_strand_id
1 'polypeptide(L)'
;MPDGVNLSATIWLPDDAETNSVPAVLEFIPYRRRDFTAAGDALHHPYIAGQGYAAVRCDIRGNGDSEGLFDDEYSKQELDDGYHVLEWLAKQSWCSGNTGMMGISWGGFNCLQVAALRPPSLKAIYSVCSTDDRYADDVHYMGGCLLNENLSWGGTMSTFAMRPPDPEVVGDRWYDMWLQRLENAPNLVAKWMSHQMRDQQWTHGSVCENYDSIQAAVYAVGGWADGYTNTVLRLCEGINGPFRGLIGPWSHAYL
;
A
#
# COMPACT_ATOMS: atom_id res chain seq x y z
N MET A 1 -4.72 9.75 13.01
CA MET A 1 -3.28 9.52 13.17
C MET A 1 -2.77 10.23 14.41
N PRO A 2 -1.61 9.89 14.98
CA PRO A 2 -1.10 10.54 16.21
C PRO A 2 -0.92 12.05 16.11
N ASP A 3 -0.70 12.56 14.91
CA ASP A 3 -0.57 13.99 14.59
C ASP A 3 -1.90 14.72 14.36
N GLY A 4 -3.02 14.04 14.54
CA GLY A 4 -4.37 14.59 14.37
C GLY A 4 -4.94 14.50 12.96
N VAL A 5 -4.18 14.00 11.97
CA VAL A 5 -4.69 13.78 10.61
C VAL A 5 -5.66 12.59 10.58
N ASN A 6 -6.79 12.73 9.89
CA ASN A 6 -7.76 11.68 9.69
C ASN A 6 -7.57 11.00 8.34
N LEU A 7 -7.47 9.68 8.35
CA LEU A 7 -7.49 8.88 7.13
C LEU A 7 -8.90 8.34 6.90
N SER A 8 -9.28 8.22 5.62
CA SER A 8 -10.60 7.78 5.21
C SER A 8 -10.55 6.35 4.69
N ALA A 9 -11.46 5.51 5.18
CA ALA A 9 -11.54 4.11 4.80
C ALA A 9 -12.97 3.65 4.55
N THR A 10 -13.11 2.60 3.75
CA THR A 10 -14.32 1.78 3.68
C THR A 10 -14.05 0.44 4.32
N ILE A 11 -14.97 -0.02 5.16
CA ILE A 11 -14.86 -1.29 5.88
C ILE A 11 -16.06 -2.15 5.53
N TRP A 12 -15.82 -3.36 5.07
CA TRP A 12 -16.82 -4.40 4.84
C TRP A 12 -16.67 -5.44 5.96
N LEU A 13 -17.73 -5.64 6.70
CA LEU A 13 -17.75 -6.57 7.83
C LEU A 13 -18.63 -7.80 7.50
N PRO A 14 -18.28 -9.00 7.97
CA PRO A 14 -19.23 -10.10 8.08
C PRO A 14 -20.46 -9.68 8.92
N ASP A 15 -21.64 -10.21 8.61
CA ASP A 15 -22.90 -9.83 9.25
C ASP A 15 -22.88 -10.04 10.77
N ASP A 16 -22.11 -10.99 11.26
CA ASP A 16 -22.00 -11.36 12.68
C ASP A 16 -20.73 -10.85 13.39
N ALA A 17 -19.93 -9.99 12.73
CA ALA A 17 -18.62 -9.54 13.25
C ALA A 17 -18.69 -8.81 14.60
N GLU A 18 -19.84 -8.19 14.94
CA GLU A 18 -20.03 -7.53 16.25
C GLU A 18 -20.15 -8.54 17.41
N THR A 19 -20.59 -9.76 17.12
CA THR A 19 -20.73 -10.85 18.10
C THR A 19 -19.61 -11.89 18.01
N ASN A 20 -19.07 -12.08 16.80
CA ASN A 20 -17.98 -12.99 16.49
C ASN A 20 -16.85 -12.21 15.86
N SER A 21 -15.94 -11.64 16.66
CA SER A 21 -14.84 -10.82 16.16
C SER A 21 -13.95 -11.59 15.16
N VAL A 22 -13.58 -10.92 14.07
CA VAL A 22 -12.86 -11.51 12.93
C VAL A 22 -11.51 -10.81 12.70
N PRO A 23 -10.53 -11.43 12.04
CA PRO A 23 -9.31 -10.74 11.64
C PRO A 23 -9.61 -9.64 10.61
N ALA A 24 -8.86 -8.52 10.66
CA ALA A 24 -8.96 -7.45 9.67
C ALA A 24 -7.89 -7.61 8.58
N VAL A 25 -8.25 -7.35 7.32
CA VAL A 25 -7.33 -7.32 6.17
C VAL A 25 -7.35 -5.93 5.57
N LEU A 26 -6.21 -5.26 5.61
CA LEU A 26 -6.02 -3.89 5.14
C LEU A 26 -5.42 -3.86 3.73
N GLU A 27 -6.04 -3.12 2.82
CA GLU A 27 -5.43 -2.60 1.60
C GLU A 27 -5.22 -1.09 1.75
N PHE A 28 -3.96 -0.64 1.67
CA PHE A 28 -3.52 0.73 1.97
C PHE A 28 -2.78 1.30 0.77
N ILE A 29 -3.49 2.11 -0.04
CA ILE A 29 -3.00 2.57 -1.35
C ILE A 29 -3.52 3.97 -1.71
N PRO A 30 -2.85 4.70 -2.65
CA PRO A 30 -3.20 6.08 -3.01
C PRO A 30 -4.35 6.21 -4.03
N TYR A 31 -4.88 5.13 -4.58
CA TYR A 31 -5.66 5.14 -5.83
C TYR A 31 -7.15 5.46 -5.65
N ARG A 32 -7.52 6.19 -4.61
CA ARG A 32 -8.86 6.78 -4.45
C ARG A 32 -10.01 5.76 -4.47
N ARG A 33 -10.34 5.25 -3.30
CA ARG A 33 -11.35 4.19 -3.07
C ARG A 33 -12.76 4.50 -3.60
N ARG A 34 -13.14 5.78 -3.76
CA ARG A 34 -14.50 6.16 -4.18
C ARG A 34 -14.67 6.38 -5.68
N ASP A 35 -13.59 6.50 -6.44
CA ASP A 35 -13.68 6.69 -7.89
C ASP A 35 -12.79 5.72 -8.66
N PHE A 36 -11.47 5.77 -8.54
CA PHE A 36 -10.58 5.02 -9.42
C PHE A 36 -10.58 3.51 -9.16
N THR A 37 -10.50 3.08 -7.89
CA THR A 37 -10.53 1.64 -7.56
C THR A 37 -11.92 1.12 -7.18
N ALA A 38 -12.92 1.98 -7.08
CA ALA A 38 -14.25 1.65 -6.56
C ALA A 38 -14.89 0.39 -7.16
N ALA A 39 -14.74 0.19 -8.47
CA ALA A 39 -15.31 -0.98 -9.14
C ALA A 39 -14.60 -2.30 -8.76
N GLY A 40 -13.27 -2.27 -8.64
CA GLY A 40 -12.48 -3.42 -8.18
C GLY A 40 -12.72 -3.69 -6.70
N ASP A 41 -12.71 -2.64 -5.88
CA ASP A 41 -12.96 -2.73 -4.44
C ASP A 41 -14.33 -3.35 -4.15
N ALA A 42 -15.37 -2.99 -4.93
CA ALA A 42 -16.72 -3.55 -4.80
C ALA A 42 -16.82 -5.04 -5.17
N LEU A 43 -15.85 -5.59 -5.89
CA LEU A 43 -15.78 -7.03 -6.18
C LEU A 43 -14.97 -7.79 -5.13
N HIS A 44 -13.80 -7.28 -4.77
CA HIS A 44 -12.85 -8.02 -3.93
C HIS A 44 -13.18 -7.95 -2.44
N HIS A 45 -13.46 -6.76 -1.91
CA HIS A 45 -13.61 -6.59 -0.46
C HIS A 45 -14.87 -7.24 0.13
N PRO A 46 -16.06 -7.17 -0.53
CA PRO A 46 -17.22 -7.93 -0.07
C PRO A 46 -17.00 -9.45 -0.11
N TYR A 47 -16.25 -9.95 -1.11
CA TYR A 47 -15.89 -11.36 -1.17
C TYR A 47 -15.05 -11.77 0.04
N ILE A 48 -14.03 -10.95 0.40
CA ILE A 48 -13.18 -11.19 1.57
C ILE A 48 -14.02 -11.15 2.85
N ALA A 49 -14.96 -10.20 2.96
CA ALA A 49 -15.88 -10.14 4.10
C ALA A 49 -16.76 -11.40 4.20
N GLY A 50 -17.25 -11.91 3.07
CA GLY A 50 -17.98 -13.17 2.99
C GLY A 50 -17.18 -14.41 3.40
N GLN A 51 -15.82 -14.32 3.43
CA GLN A 51 -14.92 -15.37 3.92
C GLN A 51 -14.59 -15.25 5.41
N GLY A 52 -15.22 -14.33 6.14
CA GLY A 52 -15.05 -14.17 7.58
C GLY A 52 -13.89 -13.24 7.99
N TYR A 53 -13.56 -12.26 7.16
CA TYR A 53 -12.58 -11.22 7.47
C TYR A 53 -13.22 -9.83 7.43
N ALA A 54 -12.78 -8.90 8.26
CA ALA A 54 -13.08 -7.49 8.06
C ALA A 54 -12.17 -6.96 6.95
N ALA A 55 -12.74 -6.67 5.78
CA ALA A 55 -11.98 -6.13 4.66
C ALA A 55 -11.94 -4.60 4.75
N VAL A 56 -10.77 -4.01 4.68
CA VAL A 56 -10.55 -2.57 4.87
C VAL A 56 -9.78 -1.98 3.70
N ARG A 57 -10.38 -1.00 3.03
CA ARG A 57 -9.74 -0.22 1.97
C ARG A 57 -9.53 1.21 2.46
N CYS A 58 -8.30 1.58 2.71
CA CYS A 58 -7.93 2.89 3.26
C CYS A 58 -7.16 3.72 2.21
N ASP A 59 -7.58 4.97 2.00
CA ASP A 59 -6.79 5.92 1.23
C ASP A 59 -5.61 6.42 2.07
N ILE A 60 -4.40 6.46 1.48
CA ILE A 60 -3.24 7.00 2.16
C ILE A 60 -3.37 8.52 2.38
N ARG A 61 -2.55 9.06 3.26
CA ARG A 61 -2.46 10.50 3.56
C ARG A 61 -2.35 11.33 2.28
N GLY A 62 -3.15 12.41 2.18
CA GLY A 62 -3.13 13.34 1.06
C GLY A 62 -3.78 12.82 -0.23
N ASN A 63 -4.32 11.61 -0.23
CA ASN A 63 -5.03 11.04 -1.39
C ASN A 63 -6.48 10.70 -1.06
N GLY A 64 -7.31 10.58 -2.11
CA GLY A 64 -8.73 10.28 -1.94
C GLY A 64 -9.41 11.26 -0.98
N ASP A 65 -10.06 10.72 0.04
CA ASP A 65 -10.77 11.49 1.05
C ASP A 65 -9.98 11.62 2.36
N SER A 66 -8.73 11.14 2.41
CA SER A 66 -7.83 11.28 3.54
C SER A 66 -7.25 12.68 3.63
N GLU A 67 -7.11 13.19 4.85
CA GLU A 67 -6.49 14.49 5.13
C GLU A 67 -4.97 14.45 4.97
N GLY A 68 -4.33 15.61 5.12
CA GLY A 68 -2.89 15.78 4.98
C GLY A 68 -2.42 15.92 3.54
N LEU A 69 -1.13 15.79 3.33
CA LEU A 69 -0.48 15.99 2.03
C LEU A 69 0.35 14.75 1.66
N PHE A 70 0.37 14.46 0.38
CA PHE A 70 1.24 13.44 -0.21
C PHE A 70 2.55 14.10 -0.63
N ASP A 71 3.70 13.56 -0.22
CA ASP A 71 5.03 14.13 -0.46
C ASP A 71 5.95 13.25 -1.31
N ASP A 72 5.76 11.94 -1.25
CA ASP A 72 6.51 10.94 -2.03
C ASP A 72 5.84 9.57 -1.94
N GLU A 73 6.25 8.65 -2.79
CA GLU A 73 5.87 7.25 -2.66
C GLU A 73 6.65 6.58 -1.52
N TYR A 74 5.95 5.71 -0.80
CA TYR A 74 6.52 4.91 0.29
C TYR A 74 7.26 5.74 1.35
N SER A 75 6.83 6.99 1.55
CA SER A 75 7.47 7.87 2.54
C SER A 75 7.42 7.25 3.94
N LYS A 76 8.38 7.66 4.81
CA LYS A 76 8.34 7.19 6.20
C LYS A 76 6.99 7.46 6.87
N GLN A 77 6.36 8.61 6.56
CA GLN A 77 5.05 8.96 7.10
C GLN A 77 3.97 8.00 6.62
N GLU A 78 3.98 7.61 5.34
CA GLU A 78 3.05 6.63 4.79
C GLU A 78 3.16 5.28 5.51
N LEU A 79 4.39 4.82 5.72
CA LEU A 79 4.63 3.55 6.41
C LEU A 79 4.22 3.61 7.89
N ASP A 80 4.51 4.71 8.59
CA ASP A 80 4.09 4.95 9.96
C ASP A 80 2.55 5.02 10.05
N ASP A 81 1.89 5.67 9.10
CA ASP A 81 0.42 5.70 9.02
C ASP A 81 -0.16 4.29 8.83
N GLY A 82 0.39 3.49 7.93
CA GLY A 82 -0.01 2.09 7.74
C GLY A 82 0.12 1.25 9.02
N TYR A 83 1.23 1.42 9.74
CA TYR A 83 1.43 0.82 11.07
C TYR A 83 0.32 1.23 12.04
N HIS A 84 0.03 2.52 12.13
CA HIS A 84 -1.00 3.03 13.05
C HIS A 84 -2.42 2.60 12.67
N VAL A 85 -2.73 2.49 11.39
CA VAL A 85 -4.01 1.95 10.91
C VAL A 85 -4.17 0.50 11.37
N LEU A 86 -3.16 -0.35 11.22
CA LEU A 86 -3.22 -1.75 11.68
C LEU A 86 -3.47 -1.85 13.19
N GLU A 87 -2.74 -1.06 13.99
CA GLU A 87 -2.89 -1.06 15.44
C GLU A 87 -4.23 -0.44 15.90
N TRP A 88 -4.82 0.44 15.10
CA TRP A 88 -6.18 0.94 15.33
C TRP A 88 -7.23 -0.13 15.00
N LEU A 89 -7.08 -0.82 13.86
CA LEU A 89 -7.97 -1.91 13.45
C LEU A 89 -8.01 -3.04 14.50
N ALA A 90 -6.85 -3.41 15.02
CA ALA A 90 -6.73 -4.47 16.03
C ALA A 90 -7.50 -4.18 17.34
N LYS A 91 -7.80 -2.89 17.60
CA LYS A 91 -8.53 -2.46 18.82
C LYS A 91 -10.03 -2.31 18.63
N GLN A 92 -10.54 -2.51 17.42
CA GLN A 92 -11.97 -2.41 17.16
C GLN A 92 -12.73 -3.59 17.77
N SER A 93 -13.95 -3.36 18.25
CA SER A 93 -14.76 -4.40 18.91
C SER A 93 -15.07 -5.60 18.02
N TRP A 94 -15.18 -5.38 16.71
CA TRP A 94 -15.41 -6.40 15.70
C TRP A 94 -14.12 -7.11 15.25
N CYS A 95 -12.94 -6.65 15.69
CA CYS A 95 -11.66 -7.24 15.31
C CYS A 95 -11.14 -8.20 16.39
N SER A 96 -10.65 -9.35 15.96
CA SER A 96 -10.04 -10.37 16.85
C SER A 96 -8.68 -9.99 17.43
N GLY A 97 -8.18 -8.78 17.13
CA GLY A 97 -6.82 -8.33 17.50
C GLY A 97 -5.74 -8.77 16.51
N ASN A 98 -6.09 -9.54 15.49
CA ASN A 98 -5.16 -9.97 14.44
C ASN A 98 -5.45 -9.20 13.15
N THR A 99 -4.39 -8.74 12.49
CA THR A 99 -4.48 -8.05 11.21
C THR A 99 -3.67 -8.75 10.13
N GLY A 100 -4.07 -8.54 8.89
CA GLY A 100 -3.32 -8.85 7.68
C GLY A 100 -3.27 -7.64 6.78
N MET A 101 -2.36 -7.65 5.80
CA MET A 101 -2.37 -6.72 4.69
C MET A 101 -2.44 -7.46 3.37
N MET A 102 -3.08 -6.83 2.39
CA MET A 102 -3.10 -7.29 1.00
C MET A 102 -2.88 -6.13 0.06
N GLY A 103 -2.35 -6.41 -1.11
CA GLY A 103 -2.25 -5.40 -2.15
C GLY A 103 -1.47 -5.87 -3.36
N ILE A 104 -1.78 -5.24 -4.49
CA ILE A 104 -1.03 -5.33 -5.73
C ILE A 104 -0.23 -4.06 -5.93
N SER A 105 0.95 -4.17 -6.56
CA SER A 105 1.77 -3.01 -6.91
C SER A 105 2.08 -2.18 -5.66
N TRP A 106 1.70 -0.91 -5.62
CA TRP A 106 1.83 -0.07 -4.43
C TRP A 106 1.38 -0.76 -3.13
N GLY A 107 0.22 -1.41 -3.17
CA GLY A 107 -0.28 -2.16 -2.01
C GLY A 107 0.60 -3.35 -1.65
N GLY A 108 1.20 -4.01 -2.63
CA GLY A 108 2.16 -5.09 -2.41
C GLY A 108 3.46 -4.60 -1.78
N PHE A 109 3.97 -3.44 -2.24
CA PHE A 109 5.11 -2.76 -1.62
C PHE A 109 4.80 -2.39 -0.17
N ASN A 110 3.64 -1.75 0.08
CA ASN A 110 3.21 -1.39 1.44
C ASN A 110 3.10 -2.61 2.35
N CYS A 111 2.62 -3.75 1.84
CA CYS A 111 2.58 -5.00 2.61
C CYS A 111 3.97 -5.38 3.15
N LEU A 112 4.98 -5.38 2.28
CA LEU A 112 6.36 -5.73 2.65
C LEU A 112 6.97 -4.70 3.59
N GLN A 113 6.85 -3.41 3.25
CA GLN A 113 7.49 -2.31 3.96
C GLN A 113 6.88 -2.10 5.36
N VAL A 114 5.55 -2.15 5.49
CA VAL A 114 4.88 -2.04 6.79
C VAL A 114 5.15 -3.29 7.64
N ALA A 115 5.22 -4.49 7.04
CA ALA A 115 5.59 -5.70 7.77
C ALA A 115 7.01 -5.60 8.36
N ALA A 116 7.93 -4.92 7.67
CA ALA A 116 9.28 -4.67 8.18
C ALA A 116 9.31 -3.76 9.41
N LEU A 117 8.27 -2.96 9.67
CA LEU A 117 8.09 -2.18 10.90
C LEU A 117 7.60 -3.04 12.08
N ARG A 118 7.22 -4.29 11.85
CA ARG A 118 6.78 -5.28 12.85
C ARG A 118 5.57 -4.83 13.69
N PRO A 119 4.43 -4.41 13.08
CA PRO A 119 3.23 -4.13 13.86
C PRO A 119 2.83 -5.37 14.66
N PRO A 120 2.61 -5.29 15.98
CA PRO A 120 2.29 -6.46 16.81
C PRO A 120 1.03 -7.23 16.37
N SER A 121 0.05 -6.51 15.81
CA SER A 121 -1.19 -7.09 15.30
C SER A 121 -1.03 -7.83 13.97
N LEU A 122 -0.02 -7.47 13.14
CA LEU A 122 0.15 -8.00 11.79
C LEU A 122 0.65 -9.44 11.80
N LYS A 123 -0.15 -10.36 11.23
CA LYS A 123 0.13 -11.81 11.22
C LYS A 123 0.51 -12.34 9.84
N ALA A 124 -0.06 -11.78 8.79
CA ALA A 124 0.20 -12.23 7.42
C ALA A 124 0.07 -11.09 6.42
N ILE A 125 0.81 -11.20 5.32
CA ILE A 125 0.72 -10.29 4.19
C ILE A 125 0.54 -11.07 2.88
N TYR A 126 -0.26 -10.49 1.97
CA TYR A 126 -0.46 -10.95 0.60
C TYR A 126 0.04 -9.86 -0.35
N SER A 127 1.26 -10.02 -0.83
CA SER A 127 1.96 -9.05 -1.70
C SER A 127 1.96 -9.55 -3.13
N VAL A 128 1.33 -8.79 -4.03
CA VAL A 128 1.16 -9.15 -5.44
C VAL A 128 1.90 -8.13 -6.32
N CYS A 129 2.69 -8.62 -7.28
CA CYS A 129 3.32 -7.79 -8.31
C CYS A 129 4.01 -6.55 -7.72
N SER A 130 4.94 -6.75 -6.81
CA SER A 130 5.71 -5.71 -6.11
C SER A 130 7.18 -6.07 -6.03
N THR A 131 8.03 -5.13 -5.64
CA THR A 131 9.45 -5.40 -5.49
C THR A 131 9.93 -5.35 -4.04
N ASP A 132 11.02 -6.04 -3.79
CA ASP A 132 11.82 -6.00 -2.58
C ASP A 132 13.01 -5.03 -2.67
N ASP A 133 13.34 -4.54 -3.88
CA ASP A 133 14.45 -3.61 -4.15
C ASP A 133 14.02 -2.50 -5.12
N ARG A 134 13.85 -1.29 -4.60
CA ARG A 134 13.38 -0.11 -5.33
C ARG A 134 14.39 0.47 -6.35
N TYR A 135 15.60 -0.07 -6.39
CA TYR A 135 16.64 0.37 -7.34
C TYR A 135 16.99 -0.69 -8.39
N ALA A 136 17.05 -1.96 -7.97
CA ALA A 136 17.46 -3.01 -8.90
C ALA A 136 16.32 -3.49 -9.80
N ASP A 137 15.05 -3.38 -9.36
CA ASP A 137 13.93 -4.04 -10.02
C ASP A 137 12.61 -3.31 -9.76
N ASP A 138 12.50 -2.05 -10.21
CA ASP A 138 11.34 -1.19 -9.98
C ASP A 138 11.01 -0.36 -11.25
N VAL A 139 9.92 0.41 -11.21
CA VAL A 139 9.53 1.36 -12.28
C VAL A 139 10.53 2.51 -12.47
N HIS A 140 11.36 2.78 -11.47
CA HIS A 140 12.38 3.85 -11.52
C HIS A 140 13.67 3.38 -12.16
N TYR A 141 14.15 2.21 -11.75
CA TYR A 141 15.40 1.61 -12.21
C TYR A 141 15.22 0.09 -12.32
N MET A 142 15.82 -0.48 -13.35
CA MET A 142 15.89 -1.93 -13.52
C MET A 142 17.32 -2.30 -13.96
N GLY A 143 17.97 -3.15 -13.18
CA GLY A 143 19.35 -3.53 -13.40
C GLY A 143 20.32 -2.34 -13.41
N GLY A 144 20.02 -1.27 -12.67
CA GLY A 144 20.81 -0.03 -12.63
C GLY A 144 20.54 0.94 -13.79
N CYS A 145 19.64 0.60 -14.73
CA CYS A 145 19.23 1.46 -15.82
C CYS A 145 18.05 2.32 -15.41
N LEU A 146 18.16 3.64 -15.62
CA LEU A 146 17.05 4.57 -15.43
C LEU A 146 15.95 4.29 -16.46
N LEU A 147 14.71 4.11 -15.99
CA LEU A 147 13.57 3.84 -16.85
C LEU A 147 12.80 5.13 -17.20
N ASN A 148 12.18 5.15 -18.38
CA ASN A 148 11.32 6.24 -18.84
C ASN A 148 9.99 6.31 -18.07
N GLU A 149 9.62 5.25 -17.39
CA GLU A 149 8.44 5.18 -16.51
C GLU A 149 8.46 6.22 -15.40
N ASN A 150 9.63 6.71 -14.99
CA ASN A 150 9.72 7.85 -14.05
C ASN A 150 8.85 9.04 -14.46
N LEU A 151 8.80 9.36 -15.76
CA LEU A 151 7.99 10.48 -16.26
C LEU A 151 6.50 10.18 -16.22
N SER A 152 6.09 9.03 -16.75
CA SER A 152 4.66 8.64 -16.81
C SER A 152 4.11 8.37 -15.40
N TRP A 153 4.87 7.68 -14.56
CA TRP A 153 4.51 7.35 -13.20
C TRP A 153 4.43 8.59 -12.31
N GLY A 154 5.42 9.49 -12.38
CA GLY A 154 5.41 10.75 -11.65
C GLY A 154 4.23 11.65 -12.05
N GLY A 155 3.88 11.70 -13.34
CA GLY A 155 2.69 12.40 -13.83
C GLY A 155 1.39 11.78 -13.31
N THR A 156 1.30 10.45 -13.29
CA THR A 156 0.16 9.70 -12.75
C THR A 156 -0.02 10.00 -11.26
N MET A 157 1.03 9.86 -10.46
CA MET A 157 0.94 10.08 -9.01
C MET A 157 0.68 11.53 -8.64
N SER A 158 1.28 12.48 -9.37
CA SER A 158 0.93 13.90 -9.21
C SER A 158 -0.56 14.16 -9.51
N THR A 159 -1.11 13.48 -10.53
CA THR A 159 -2.54 13.59 -10.84
C THR A 159 -3.42 13.07 -9.69
N PHE A 160 -3.09 11.93 -9.09
CA PHE A 160 -3.82 11.43 -7.93
C PHE A 160 -3.75 12.38 -6.74
N ALA A 161 -2.55 12.86 -6.41
CA ALA A 161 -2.32 13.77 -5.28
C ALA A 161 -3.04 15.12 -5.43
N MET A 162 -3.16 15.64 -6.67
CA MET A 162 -3.78 16.94 -6.94
C MET A 162 -5.32 16.90 -7.09
N ARG A 163 -5.96 15.73 -7.05
CA ARG A 163 -7.43 15.66 -7.19
C ARG A 163 -8.15 16.07 -5.89
N PRO A 164 -9.36 16.69 -6.01
CA PRO A 164 -10.17 17.04 -4.85
C PRO A 164 -10.63 15.77 -4.11
N PRO A 165 -10.83 15.84 -2.78
CA PRO A 165 -11.60 14.84 -2.06
C PRO A 165 -13.07 14.93 -2.44
N ASP A 166 -13.85 13.90 -2.09
CA ASP A 166 -15.29 13.88 -2.34
C ASP A 166 -16.04 14.74 -1.33
N PRO A 167 -16.80 15.80 -1.77
CA PRO A 167 -17.58 16.63 -0.88
C PRO A 167 -18.62 15.86 -0.04
N GLU A 168 -19.14 14.73 -0.54
CA GLU A 168 -20.06 13.88 0.23
C GLU A 168 -19.41 13.27 1.49
N VAL A 169 -18.08 13.13 1.46
CA VAL A 169 -17.33 12.54 2.60
C VAL A 169 -16.77 13.62 3.50
N VAL A 170 -16.14 14.65 2.93
CA VAL A 170 -15.40 15.65 3.71
C VAL A 170 -16.20 16.93 3.99
N GLY A 171 -17.41 17.06 3.40
CA GLY A 171 -18.27 18.23 3.54
C GLY A 171 -17.61 19.49 2.97
N ASP A 172 -17.91 20.65 3.56
CA ASP A 172 -17.45 21.96 3.08
C ASP A 172 -15.93 22.12 3.06
N ARG A 173 -15.18 21.24 3.71
CA ARG A 173 -13.71 21.26 3.73
C ARG A 173 -13.05 20.85 2.41
N TRP A 174 -13.82 20.31 1.45
CA TRP A 174 -13.27 19.76 0.21
C TRP A 174 -12.45 20.76 -0.59
N TYR A 175 -12.89 22.02 -0.62
CA TYR A 175 -12.22 23.07 -1.39
C TYR A 175 -10.87 23.45 -0.79
N ASP A 176 -10.82 23.68 0.53
CA ASP A 176 -9.57 24.01 1.23
C ASP A 176 -8.57 22.86 1.18
N MET A 177 -9.04 21.63 1.35
CA MET A 177 -8.19 20.42 1.20
C MET A 177 -7.62 20.32 -0.22
N TRP A 178 -8.46 20.58 -1.23
CA TRP A 178 -8.02 20.57 -2.62
C TRP A 178 -6.99 21.67 -2.92
N LEU A 179 -7.26 22.89 -2.48
CA LEU A 179 -6.34 24.01 -2.67
C LEU A 179 -4.98 23.73 -2.02
N GLN A 180 -4.96 23.21 -0.80
CA GLN A 180 -3.72 22.77 -0.14
C GLN A 180 -2.95 21.73 -0.95
N ARG A 181 -3.63 20.74 -1.54
CA ARG A 181 -2.99 19.72 -2.41
C ARG A 181 -2.38 20.35 -3.64
N LEU A 182 -3.07 21.29 -4.28
CA LEU A 182 -2.55 21.98 -5.48
C LEU A 182 -1.33 22.84 -5.16
N GLU A 183 -1.36 23.57 -4.05
CA GLU A 183 -0.28 24.45 -3.62
C GLU A 183 0.97 23.69 -3.15
N ASN A 184 0.80 22.47 -2.65
CA ASN A 184 1.88 21.64 -2.11
C ASN A 184 2.15 20.36 -2.93
N ALA A 185 1.68 20.32 -4.18
CA ALA A 185 1.90 19.16 -5.04
C ALA A 185 3.41 18.90 -5.25
N PRO A 186 3.93 17.69 -4.93
CA PRO A 186 5.33 17.40 -5.07
C PRO A 186 5.71 17.28 -6.55
N ASN A 187 6.89 17.76 -6.91
CA ASN A 187 7.50 17.45 -8.20
C ASN A 187 8.24 16.11 -8.11
N LEU A 188 7.50 15.02 -8.18
CA LEU A 188 8.00 13.66 -8.01
C LEU A 188 9.08 13.31 -9.04
N VAL A 189 8.86 13.66 -10.32
CA VAL A 189 9.81 13.38 -11.39
C VAL A 189 11.16 14.02 -11.09
N ALA A 190 11.18 15.31 -10.73
CA ALA A 190 12.42 16.02 -10.42
C ALA A 190 13.11 15.42 -9.18
N LYS A 191 12.32 15.02 -8.16
CA LYS A 191 12.83 14.38 -6.95
C LYS A 191 13.51 13.05 -7.30
N TRP A 192 12.81 12.12 -7.95
CA TRP A 192 13.34 10.81 -8.30
C TRP A 192 14.53 10.88 -9.25
N MET A 193 14.49 11.75 -10.27
CA MET A 193 15.58 11.93 -11.22
C MET A 193 16.83 12.55 -10.60
N SER A 194 16.75 13.21 -9.45
CA SER A 194 17.92 13.72 -8.72
C SER A 194 18.70 12.61 -7.99
N HIS A 195 18.13 11.41 -7.82
CA HIS A 195 18.70 10.26 -7.12
C HIS A 195 19.06 9.14 -8.10
N GLN A 196 20.14 9.34 -8.90
CA GLN A 196 20.54 8.38 -9.96
C GLN A 196 21.42 7.23 -9.47
N MET A 197 21.85 7.27 -8.24
CA MET A 197 22.65 6.22 -7.61
C MET A 197 21.80 5.52 -6.53
N ARG A 198 22.17 4.30 -6.19
CA ARG A 198 21.54 3.59 -5.06
C ARG A 198 21.90 4.25 -3.74
N ASP A 199 21.18 5.30 -3.41
CA ASP A 199 21.32 6.08 -2.18
C ASP A 199 20.14 5.84 -1.21
N GLN A 200 20.02 6.69 -0.17
CA GLN A 200 18.99 6.54 0.84
C GLN A 200 17.56 6.64 0.28
N GLN A 201 17.34 7.34 -0.84
CA GLN A 201 16.02 7.41 -1.50
C GLN A 201 15.53 6.01 -1.90
N TRP A 202 16.45 5.15 -2.39
CA TRP A 202 16.11 3.83 -2.93
C TRP A 202 16.31 2.70 -1.91
N THR A 203 17.21 2.85 -0.95
CA THR A 203 17.35 1.86 0.13
C THR A 203 16.19 1.96 1.13
N HIS A 204 15.62 3.17 1.30
CA HIS A 204 14.38 3.33 2.04
C HIS A 204 13.24 2.60 1.33
N GLY A 205 12.52 1.74 2.06
CA GLY A 205 11.45 0.91 1.50
C GLY A 205 11.91 -0.33 0.72
N SER A 206 13.23 -0.50 0.49
CA SER A 206 13.79 -1.74 -0.08
C SER A 206 13.99 -2.77 1.02
N VAL A 207 13.07 -3.75 1.14
CA VAL A 207 13.11 -4.75 2.21
C VAL A 207 14.25 -5.75 2.06
N CYS A 208 14.87 -5.82 0.87
CA CYS A 208 16.09 -6.59 0.63
C CYS A 208 17.27 -6.14 1.51
N GLU A 209 17.25 -4.92 2.05
CA GLU A 209 18.25 -4.45 3.00
C GLU A 209 18.26 -5.25 4.31
N ASN A 210 17.09 -5.78 4.72
CA ASN A 210 16.94 -6.58 5.93
C ASN A 210 15.66 -7.41 5.92
N TYR A 211 15.68 -8.56 5.29
CA TYR A 211 14.54 -9.50 5.29
C TYR A 211 14.15 -10.00 6.68
N ASP A 212 15.10 -10.07 7.63
CA ASP A 212 14.83 -10.50 9.00
C ASP A 212 13.89 -9.53 9.76
N SER A 213 13.68 -8.33 9.25
CA SER A 213 12.70 -7.40 9.82
C SER A 213 11.26 -7.89 9.61
N ILE A 214 10.98 -8.71 8.59
CA ILE A 214 9.63 -9.22 8.30
C ILE A 214 9.38 -10.47 9.14
N GLN A 215 8.47 -10.37 10.11
CA GLN A 215 8.08 -11.46 11.02
C GLN A 215 6.72 -12.07 10.68
N ALA A 216 5.88 -11.34 9.93
CA ALA A 216 4.60 -11.82 9.46
C ALA A 216 4.78 -12.94 8.42
N ALA A 217 3.79 -13.84 8.31
CA ALA A 217 3.75 -14.80 7.23
C ALA A 217 3.60 -14.06 5.88
N VAL A 218 4.36 -14.47 4.86
CA VAL A 218 4.39 -13.82 3.54
C VAL A 218 3.81 -14.74 2.48
N TYR A 219 2.80 -14.28 1.76
CA TYR A 219 2.39 -14.87 0.49
C TYR A 219 2.70 -13.88 -0.63
N ALA A 220 3.73 -14.17 -1.41
CA ALA A 220 4.17 -13.34 -2.53
C ALA A 220 3.67 -13.93 -3.86
N VAL A 221 3.10 -13.09 -4.72
CA VAL A 221 2.58 -13.50 -6.03
C VAL A 221 3.14 -12.62 -7.13
N GLY A 222 3.60 -13.23 -8.22
CA GLY A 222 4.08 -12.56 -9.42
C GLY A 222 3.60 -13.24 -10.70
N GLY A 223 3.63 -12.52 -11.81
CA GLY A 223 3.27 -13.03 -13.12
C GLY A 223 4.47 -13.10 -14.07
N TRP A 224 4.52 -14.12 -14.94
CA TRP A 224 5.57 -14.21 -15.96
C TRP A 224 5.57 -13.05 -16.95
N ALA A 225 4.42 -12.37 -17.10
CA ALA A 225 4.26 -11.19 -17.94
C ALA A 225 4.20 -9.89 -17.12
N ASP A 226 4.76 -9.89 -15.90
CA ASP A 226 4.88 -8.74 -15.01
C ASP A 226 6.34 -8.34 -14.79
N GLY A 227 6.60 -7.05 -14.61
CA GLY A 227 7.94 -6.51 -14.37
C GLY A 227 8.56 -6.97 -13.05
N TYR A 228 7.75 -7.36 -12.06
CA TYR A 228 8.20 -7.72 -10.69
C TYR A 228 8.36 -9.22 -10.45
N THR A 229 8.38 -10.05 -11.50
CA THR A 229 8.44 -11.53 -11.38
C THR A 229 9.61 -12.01 -10.51
N ASN A 230 10.77 -11.39 -10.64
CA ASN A 230 12.00 -11.81 -9.94
C ASN A 230 11.92 -11.70 -8.42
N THR A 231 11.11 -10.79 -7.92
CA THR A 231 10.94 -10.52 -6.49
C THR A 231 10.46 -11.75 -5.72
N VAL A 232 9.54 -12.54 -6.30
CA VAL A 232 8.99 -13.72 -5.61
C VAL A 232 10.11 -14.71 -5.24
N LEU A 233 11.09 -14.88 -6.13
CA LEU A 233 12.22 -15.80 -5.90
C LEU A 233 13.20 -15.22 -4.86
N ARG A 234 13.49 -13.91 -4.91
CA ARG A 234 14.36 -13.25 -3.92
C ARG A 234 13.75 -13.26 -2.52
N LEU A 235 12.44 -13.01 -2.40
CA LEU A 235 11.72 -13.12 -1.14
C LEU A 235 11.72 -14.57 -0.61
N CYS A 236 11.56 -15.55 -1.51
CA CYS A 236 11.64 -16.98 -1.15
C CYS A 236 13.01 -17.37 -0.58
N GLU A 237 14.08 -16.78 -1.09
CA GLU A 237 15.44 -17.00 -0.61
C GLU A 237 15.74 -16.21 0.68
N GLY A 238 15.22 -14.99 0.78
CA GLY A 238 15.58 -14.06 1.85
C GLY A 238 14.72 -14.14 3.11
N ILE A 239 13.42 -14.49 3.00
CA ILE A 239 12.51 -14.53 4.14
C ILE A 239 12.72 -15.81 4.95
N ASN A 240 13.08 -15.66 6.23
CA ASN A 240 13.28 -16.79 7.15
C ASN A 240 11.99 -17.27 7.83
N GLY A 241 10.90 -16.50 7.76
CA GLY A 241 9.58 -16.81 8.32
C GLY A 241 8.73 -17.71 7.43
N PRO A 242 7.45 -17.93 7.79
CA PRO A 242 6.51 -18.64 6.94
C PRO A 242 6.34 -17.91 5.59
N PHE A 243 6.69 -18.60 4.51
CA PHE A 243 6.66 -18.04 3.15
C PHE A 243 5.93 -18.96 2.18
N ARG A 244 5.17 -18.36 1.27
CA ARG A 244 4.63 -19.01 0.07
C ARG A 244 4.83 -18.09 -1.13
N GLY A 245 5.39 -18.61 -2.20
CA GLY A 245 5.51 -17.91 -3.49
C GLY A 245 4.64 -18.57 -4.56
N LEU A 246 4.08 -17.75 -5.44
CA LEU A 246 3.37 -18.21 -6.63
C LEU A 246 3.73 -17.32 -7.83
N ILE A 247 4.14 -17.95 -8.93
CA ILE A 247 4.36 -17.27 -10.21
C ILE A 247 3.57 -18.01 -11.28
N GLY A 248 2.83 -17.28 -12.11
CA GLY A 248 1.98 -17.89 -13.13
C GLY A 248 1.83 -17.07 -14.41
N PRO A 249 1.00 -17.53 -15.36
CA PRO A 249 0.91 -16.97 -16.70
C PRO A 249 -0.02 -15.74 -16.77
N TRP A 250 0.20 -14.79 -15.90
CA TRP A 250 -0.55 -13.52 -15.84
C TRP A 250 0.39 -12.32 -15.88
N SER A 251 -0.20 -11.15 -16.10
CA SER A 251 0.45 -9.85 -16.08
C SER A 251 0.27 -9.16 -14.72
N HIS A 252 0.40 -7.84 -14.69
CA HIS A 252 0.20 -7.00 -13.50
C HIS A 252 -1.28 -6.94 -13.11
N ALA A 253 -1.79 -7.98 -12.45
CA ALA A 253 -3.19 -8.12 -12.07
C ALA A 253 -3.35 -8.99 -10.82
N TYR A 254 -4.45 -8.79 -10.08
CA TYR A 254 -4.90 -9.77 -9.10
C TYR A 254 -5.33 -11.07 -9.80
N LEU A 255 -5.23 -12.19 -9.09
CA LEU A 255 -5.63 -13.52 -9.55
C LEU A 255 -7.11 -13.75 -9.33
#